data_4e450cc37ce1b04d745837b9178c9d3b
#
_entry.id   4e450cc37ce1b04d745837b9178c9d3b
#
_cell.length_a   1.000
_cell.length_b   1.000
_cell.length_c   1.000
_cell.angle_alpha   90.00
_cell.angle_beta   90.00
_cell.angle_gamma   90.00
#
_symmetry.space_group_name_H-M   'P 1'
#
loop_
_entity.id
_entity.type
_entity.pdbx_description
1 polymer ?
#
loop_
_entity_poly.entity_id
_entity_poly.type
_entity_poly.pdbx_seq_one_letter_code
_entity_poly.pdbx_strand_id
1 'polypeptide(L)'
;MDIQPYIIYDSQVFDQQKFGGISRYFCEIISKLQFKYDIAVQYTENHYLSQTRIARHRIYIPHFLFNCYAQKLYRKNRKLTRKMLRAPVPYIYHPTYYDPSFLNYIGNTPFVVTVHDMIYERFPESFSGAEEIIRQKKEIIMKANRVIAISEYTKKDIIEILKINPEKIDVIYHGTSLRASQEHNLSLPEKYILFVGDRTFYKNFQLLLEAFSIVHQKNQYLHLVCTGKPFSDSELQQISNLKIASNTRQITINDKDMSELYSRALLFVFPSYYEGFGIPILEAYACNCPVALSNATCFPEIAGNAGAFFDPHSITSIANTITEIIGDENKRTKLIQAGQERLKLYSWEKAARETENVYLKTLEEHAKLSSPGKTPV
;
A
#
# COMPACT_ATOMS: atom_id res chain seq x y z
N MET A 1 27.38 -7.35 -24.49
CA MET A 1 27.52 -7.13 -23.04
C MET A 1 26.13 -6.75 -22.52
N ASP A 2 25.52 -7.61 -21.75
CA ASP A 2 24.24 -7.27 -21.12
C ASP A 2 24.51 -6.17 -20.10
N ILE A 3 24.16 -4.94 -20.45
CA ILE A 3 24.26 -3.80 -19.52
C ILE A 3 23.21 -4.03 -18.45
N GLN A 4 23.63 -4.49 -17.28
CA GLN A 4 22.72 -4.55 -16.15
C GLN A 4 22.33 -3.13 -15.73
N PRO A 5 21.03 -2.83 -15.64
CA PRO A 5 20.56 -1.52 -15.19
C PRO A 5 21.12 -1.16 -13.81
N TYR A 6 21.42 0.11 -13.61
CA TYR A 6 21.66 0.69 -12.28
C TYR A 6 20.46 1.56 -11.92
N ILE A 7 19.88 1.33 -10.76
CA ILE A 7 18.65 2.00 -10.35
C ILE A 7 18.93 2.97 -9.20
N ILE A 8 18.45 4.19 -9.32
CA ILE A 8 18.52 5.19 -8.24
C ILE A 8 17.12 5.47 -7.71
N TYR A 9 16.94 5.29 -6.40
CA TYR A 9 15.76 5.69 -5.65
C TYR A 9 16.07 6.91 -4.79
N ASP A 10 15.07 7.75 -4.58
CA ASP A 10 15.20 8.92 -3.69
C ASP A 10 14.72 8.65 -2.26
N SER A 11 14.60 9.72 -1.48
CA SER A 11 14.21 9.65 -0.08
C SER A 11 12.76 10.06 0.18
N GLN A 12 11.99 10.43 -0.85
CA GLN A 12 10.72 11.13 -0.66
C GLN A 12 9.77 10.41 0.30
N VAL A 13 9.46 9.14 0.04
CA VAL A 13 8.54 8.36 0.88
C VAL A 13 9.11 8.10 2.28
N PHE A 14 10.43 7.92 2.38
CA PHE A 14 11.11 7.64 3.64
C PHE A 14 11.25 8.88 4.53
N ASP A 15 11.17 10.07 3.93
CA ASP A 15 11.11 11.36 4.63
C ASP A 15 9.67 11.68 5.11
N GLN A 16 8.64 11.14 4.43
CA GLN A 16 7.23 11.43 4.71
C GLN A 16 6.56 10.42 5.62
N GLN A 17 6.94 9.15 5.54
CA GLN A 17 6.28 8.05 6.25
C GLN A 17 7.22 7.45 7.30
N LYS A 18 6.85 7.57 8.57
CA LYS A 18 7.46 6.77 9.64
C LYS A 18 7.03 5.30 9.55
N PHE A 19 5.75 5.07 9.29
CA PHE A 19 5.12 3.80 8.94
C PHE A 19 4.19 4.05 7.75
N GLY A 20 4.14 3.12 6.80
CA GLY A 20 3.21 3.27 5.69
C GLY A 20 3.37 2.21 4.61
N GLY A 21 2.27 1.91 3.92
CA GLY A 21 2.24 0.89 2.87
C GLY A 21 3.20 1.17 1.71
N ILE A 22 3.37 2.45 1.33
CA ILE A 22 4.24 2.84 0.21
C ILE A 22 5.72 2.63 0.57
N SER A 23 6.13 3.04 1.77
CA SER A 23 7.52 2.82 2.21
C SER A 23 7.83 1.33 2.39
N ARG A 24 6.86 0.54 2.87
CA ARG A 24 6.98 -0.92 2.92
C ARG A 24 7.12 -1.53 1.53
N TYR A 25 6.30 -1.10 0.56
CA TYR A 25 6.40 -1.54 -0.83
C TYR A 25 7.80 -1.36 -1.39
N PHE A 26 8.38 -0.15 -1.27
CA PHE A 26 9.74 0.09 -1.77
C PHE A 26 10.78 -0.76 -1.04
N CYS A 27 10.70 -0.93 0.27
CA CYS A 27 11.61 -1.81 1.00
C CYS A 27 11.53 -3.25 0.53
N GLU A 28 10.31 -3.77 0.33
CA GLU A 28 10.11 -5.16 -0.15
C GLU A 28 10.62 -5.36 -1.57
N ILE A 29 10.29 -4.45 -2.50
CA ILE A 29 10.76 -4.54 -3.90
C ILE A 29 12.28 -4.44 -3.96
N ILE A 30 12.87 -3.39 -3.37
CA ILE A 30 14.31 -3.11 -3.48
C ILE A 30 15.14 -4.22 -2.85
N SER A 31 14.67 -4.82 -1.75
CA SER A 31 15.40 -5.92 -1.08
C SER A 31 15.50 -7.19 -1.92
N LYS A 32 14.67 -7.33 -2.96
CA LYS A 32 14.58 -8.52 -3.83
C LYS A 32 15.09 -8.27 -5.25
N LEU A 33 15.51 -7.05 -5.57
CA LEU A 33 16.10 -6.74 -6.88
C LEU A 33 17.43 -7.49 -7.08
N GLN A 34 17.60 -8.01 -8.28
CA GLN A 34 18.87 -8.57 -8.75
C GLN A 34 19.78 -7.49 -9.37
N PHE A 35 19.21 -6.39 -9.81
CA PHE A 35 19.94 -5.27 -10.38
C PHE A 35 20.66 -4.44 -9.32
N LYS A 36 21.72 -3.77 -9.74
CA LYS A 36 22.43 -2.83 -8.86
C LYS A 36 21.54 -1.61 -8.61
N TYR A 37 21.48 -1.21 -7.37
CA TYR A 37 20.70 -0.02 -6.98
C TYR A 37 21.40 0.80 -5.91
N ASP A 38 20.92 2.01 -5.74
CA ASP A 38 21.24 2.88 -4.62
C ASP A 38 20.00 3.67 -4.17
N ILE A 39 19.94 3.99 -2.88
CA ILE A 39 18.87 4.77 -2.28
C ILE A 39 19.47 6.03 -1.68
N ALA A 40 19.00 7.19 -2.12
CA ALA A 40 19.49 8.49 -1.69
C ALA A 40 18.98 8.87 -0.28
N VAL A 41 19.11 7.96 0.68
CA VAL A 41 18.72 8.15 2.07
C VAL A 41 19.95 8.08 2.96
N GLN A 42 20.26 9.19 3.64
CA GLN A 42 21.30 9.26 4.65
C GLN A 42 20.73 9.21 6.07
N TYR A 43 19.57 9.82 6.27
CA TYR A 43 18.89 9.91 7.55
C TYR A 43 17.44 9.50 7.42
N THR A 44 16.93 8.68 8.33
CA THR A 44 15.53 8.22 8.28
C THR A 44 15.02 7.79 9.65
N GLU A 45 13.73 8.02 9.88
CA GLU A 45 12.93 7.41 10.95
C GLU A 45 11.99 6.32 10.41
N ASN A 46 12.02 6.07 9.10
CA ASN A 46 11.16 5.07 8.52
C ASN A 46 11.45 3.70 9.10
N HIS A 47 10.42 3.07 9.66
CA HIS A 47 10.51 1.78 10.35
C HIS A 47 11.07 0.69 9.44
N TYR A 48 10.49 0.52 8.25
CA TYR A 48 10.86 -0.57 7.33
C TYR A 48 12.29 -0.39 6.81
N LEU A 49 12.64 0.82 6.37
CA LEU A 49 13.99 1.09 5.90
C LEU A 49 15.04 0.93 7.01
N SER A 50 14.67 1.25 8.26
CA SER A 50 15.58 1.13 9.40
C SER A 50 15.94 -0.32 9.74
N GLN A 51 15.06 -1.26 9.44
CA GLN A 51 15.27 -2.70 9.69
C GLN A 51 16.01 -3.41 8.55
N THR A 52 16.21 -2.76 7.41
CA THR A 52 16.89 -3.31 6.25
C THR A 52 18.30 -2.77 6.11
N ARG A 53 19.13 -3.44 5.30
CA ARG A 53 20.48 -2.97 4.92
C ARG A 53 20.52 -2.39 3.50
N ILE A 54 19.36 -2.12 2.89
CA ILE A 54 19.28 -1.67 1.51
C ILE A 54 19.77 -0.22 1.32
N ALA A 55 19.67 0.64 2.32
CA ALA A 55 20.17 2.03 2.27
C ALA A 55 21.64 2.10 2.73
N ARG A 56 22.58 2.01 1.79
CA ARG A 56 24.04 1.95 2.04
C ARG A 56 24.60 3.23 2.65
N HIS A 57 23.99 4.39 2.36
CA HIS A 57 24.44 5.70 2.84
C HIS A 57 23.88 6.08 4.21
N ARG A 58 23.12 5.19 4.87
CA ARG A 58 22.42 5.50 6.11
C ARG A 58 23.36 5.72 7.26
N ILE A 59 23.15 6.84 7.96
CA ILE A 59 23.80 7.18 9.23
C ILE A 59 22.75 7.06 10.33
N TYR A 60 23.07 6.30 11.38
CA TYR A 60 22.22 6.19 12.55
C TYR A 60 22.25 7.50 13.35
N ILE A 61 21.06 8.00 13.69
CA ILE A 61 20.90 9.10 14.63
C ILE A 61 19.89 8.67 15.70
N PRO A 62 20.17 8.88 16.98
CA PRO A 62 19.21 8.63 18.04
C PRO A 62 17.89 9.40 17.81
N HIS A 63 16.77 8.76 18.11
CA HIS A 63 15.43 9.27 17.81
C HIS A 63 15.16 10.68 18.35
N PHE A 64 15.62 10.98 19.59
CA PHE A 64 15.43 12.29 20.19
C PHE A 64 16.15 13.41 19.41
N LEU A 65 17.35 13.13 18.89
CA LEU A 65 18.10 14.08 18.04
C LEU A 65 17.46 14.22 16.65
N PHE A 66 16.92 13.11 16.14
CA PHE A 66 16.24 13.14 14.84
C PHE A 66 15.05 14.09 14.88
N ASN A 67 14.18 14.00 15.88
CA ASN A 67 13.01 14.85 16.02
C ASN A 67 13.36 16.34 16.08
N CYS A 68 14.45 16.69 16.77
CA CYS A 68 14.90 18.09 16.85
C CYS A 68 15.38 18.67 15.50
N TYR A 69 15.88 17.81 14.59
CA TYR A 69 16.55 18.23 13.36
C TYR A 69 15.95 17.65 12.08
N ALA A 70 14.78 17.03 12.13
CA ALA A 70 14.18 16.28 11.02
C ALA A 70 14.20 17.03 9.68
N GLN A 71 13.74 18.28 9.64
CA GLN A 71 13.73 19.10 8.44
C GLN A 71 15.14 19.34 7.85
N LYS A 72 16.16 19.52 8.72
CA LYS A 72 17.55 19.68 8.30
C LYS A 72 18.12 18.38 7.76
N LEU A 73 17.74 17.24 8.35
CA LEU A 73 18.18 15.92 7.94
C LEU A 73 17.54 15.52 6.59
N TYR A 74 16.25 15.78 6.40
CA TYR A 74 15.57 15.58 5.11
C TYR A 74 16.15 16.47 4.00
N ARG A 75 16.56 17.71 4.32
CA ARG A 75 17.29 18.55 3.34
C ARG A 75 18.63 17.92 2.91
N LYS A 76 19.31 17.18 3.80
CA LYS A 76 20.54 16.46 3.45
C LYS A 76 20.24 15.25 2.54
N ASN A 77 19.15 14.52 2.78
CA ASN A 77 18.69 13.46 1.88
C ASN A 77 18.43 14.00 0.47
N ARG A 78 17.70 15.12 0.36
CA ARG A 78 17.45 15.78 -0.93
C ARG A 78 18.73 16.24 -1.64
N LYS A 79 19.75 16.70 -0.88
CA LYS A 79 21.07 17.03 -1.45
C LYS A 79 21.78 15.77 -1.95
N LEU A 80 21.67 14.66 -1.24
CA LEU A 80 22.23 13.38 -1.68
C LEU A 80 21.55 12.92 -2.98
N THR A 81 20.21 12.96 -3.05
CA THR A 81 19.46 12.70 -4.30
C THR A 81 20.00 13.51 -5.46
N ARG A 82 20.12 14.85 -5.30
CA ARG A 82 20.66 15.73 -6.36
C ARG A 82 22.09 15.38 -6.78
N LYS A 83 22.92 14.96 -5.83
CA LYS A 83 24.30 14.52 -6.11
C LYS A 83 24.29 13.23 -6.93
N MET A 84 23.46 12.26 -6.56
CA MET A 84 23.38 10.97 -7.24
C MET A 84 22.79 11.10 -8.65
N LEU A 85 21.78 11.95 -8.86
CA LEU A 85 21.21 12.24 -10.17
C LEU A 85 22.17 12.95 -11.14
N ARG A 86 23.30 13.45 -10.66
CA ARG A 86 24.36 14.06 -11.50
C ARG A 86 25.53 13.09 -11.75
N ALA A 87 25.42 11.84 -11.32
CA ALA A 87 26.46 10.84 -11.53
C ALA A 87 26.65 10.59 -13.05
N PRO A 88 27.92 10.46 -13.53
CA PRO A 88 28.21 10.29 -14.95
C PRO A 88 27.97 8.86 -15.47
N VAL A 89 27.28 8.03 -14.72
CA VAL A 89 26.98 6.64 -15.08
C VAL A 89 25.52 6.53 -15.56
N PRO A 90 25.23 5.71 -16.58
CA PRO A 90 23.85 5.47 -16.99
C PRO A 90 23.05 4.81 -15.86
N TYR A 91 21.88 5.34 -15.57
CA TYR A 91 20.96 4.78 -14.58
C TYR A 91 19.51 4.98 -14.99
N ILE A 92 18.60 4.25 -14.33
CA ILE A 92 17.17 4.54 -14.32
C ILE A 92 16.85 5.17 -12.97
N TYR A 93 16.07 6.23 -13.00
CA TYR A 93 15.57 6.83 -11.79
C TYR A 93 14.15 6.33 -11.48
N HIS A 94 13.88 6.02 -10.21
CA HIS A 94 12.57 5.64 -9.74
C HIS A 94 12.22 6.47 -8.49
N PRO A 95 11.51 7.61 -8.63
CA PRO A 95 11.08 8.42 -7.50
C PRO A 95 10.16 7.59 -6.60
N THR A 96 10.36 7.72 -5.29
CA THR A 96 9.59 6.97 -4.30
C THR A 96 8.27 7.66 -3.91
N TYR A 97 8.06 8.89 -4.38
CA TYR A 97 6.81 9.66 -4.24
C TYR A 97 6.68 10.72 -5.34
N TYR A 98 5.83 11.73 -5.16
CA TYR A 98 5.38 12.60 -6.25
C TYR A 98 5.92 14.05 -6.20
N ASP A 99 7.04 14.33 -5.51
CA ASP A 99 7.72 15.64 -5.61
C ASP A 99 8.47 15.73 -6.95
N PRO A 100 8.05 16.61 -7.90
CA PRO A 100 8.63 16.70 -9.22
C PRO A 100 9.99 17.45 -9.27
N SER A 101 10.51 17.90 -8.14
CA SER A 101 11.74 18.71 -8.10
C SER A 101 12.96 18.05 -8.74
N PHE A 102 13.00 16.72 -8.84
CA PHE A 102 14.05 15.96 -9.51
C PHE A 102 14.11 16.23 -11.03
N LEU A 103 12.99 16.59 -11.64
CA LEU A 103 12.91 16.92 -13.08
C LEU A 103 13.85 18.05 -13.48
N ASN A 104 14.21 18.92 -12.55
CA ASN A 104 15.18 19.98 -12.76
C ASN A 104 16.65 19.51 -12.85
N TYR A 105 16.92 18.22 -12.52
CA TYR A 105 18.28 17.70 -12.39
C TYR A 105 18.52 16.41 -13.17
N ILE A 106 17.45 15.73 -13.60
CA ILE A 106 17.53 14.40 -14.20
C ILE A 106 18.00 14.44 -15.68
N GLY A 107 17.83 15.58 -16.37
CA GLY A 107 18.17 15.71 -17.79
C GLY A 107 17.39 14.72 -18.64
N ASN A 108 18.08 14.02 -19.53
CA ASN A 108 17.50 12.99 -20.41
C ASN A 108 17.51 11.60 -19.81
N THR A 109 17.83 11.44 -18.53
CA THR A 109 17.83 10.12 -17.87
C THR A 109 16.42 9.55 -17.81
N PRO A 110 16.22 8.29 -18.24
CA PRO A 110 14.89 7.66 -18.17
C PRO A 110 14.46 7.43 -16.74
N PHE A 111 13.16 7.55 -16.48
CA PHE A 111 12.60 7.26 -15.18
C PHE A 111 11.25 6.52 -15.24
N VAL A 112 11.03 5.73 -14.20
CA VAL A 112 9.80 4.96 -13.98
C VAL A 112 9.12 5.51 -12.72
N VAL A 113 7.80 5.55 -12.68
CA VAL A 113 7.05 5.93 -11.49
C VAL A 113 6.03 4.85 -11.12
N THR A 114 5.92 4.53 -9.83
CA THR A 114 4.83 3.68 -9.31
C THR A 114 3.67 4.55 -8.83
N VAL A 115 2.46 4.24 -9.30
CA VAL A 115 1.22 4.89 -8.89
C VAL A 115 0.47 3.93 -7.97
N HIS A 116 0.33 4.33 -6.70
CA HIS A 116 -0.27 3.50 -5.66
C HIS A 116 -1.80 3.61 -5.60
N ASP A 117 -2.36 4.73 -6.05
CA ASP A 117 -3.79 4.99 -6.12
C ASP A 117 -4.06 6.28 -6.90
N MET A 118 -5.31 6.61 -7.12
CA MET A 118 -5.78 7.90 -7.64
C MET A 118 -6.82 8.53 -6.69
N ILE A 119 -6.60 8.37 -5.38
CA ILE A 119 -7.58 8.77 -4.37
C ILE A 119 -7.78 10.28 -4.30
N TYR A 120 -6.71 11.05 -4.42
CA TYR A 120 -6.78 12.51 -4.43
C TYR A 120 -7.57 13.04 -5.63
N GLU A 121 -7.42 12.38 -6.77
CA GLU A 121 -8.10 12.72 -8.02
C GLU A 121 -9.59 12.32 -8.00
N ARG A 122 -9.93 11.24 -7.25
CA ARG A 122 -11.31 10.75 -7.10
C ARG A 122 -12.09 11.49 -6.03
N PHE A 123 -11.43 11.99 -4.98
CA PHE A 123 -12.04 12.62 -3.81
C PHE A 123 -11.30 13.89 -3.38
N PRO A 124 -11.09 14.86 -4.29
CA PRO A 124 -10.24 16.03 -4.01
C PRO A 124 -10.76 16.87 -2.83
N GLU A 125 -12.08 16.94 -2.65
CA GLU A 125 -12.73 17.69 -1.57
C GLU A 125 -12.45 17.09 -0.17
N SER A 126 -12.03 15.84 -0.11
CA SER A 126 -11.79 15.12 1.16
C SER A 126 -10.39 15.31 1.72
N PHE A 127 -9.50 15.95 0.97
CA PHE A 127 -8.09 16.09 1.34
C PHE A 127 -7.64 17.55 1.24
N SER A 128 -7.15 18.09 2.34
CA SER A 128 -6.51 19.41 2.32
C SER A 128 -5.25 19.38 1.46
N GLY A 129 -5.12 20.32 0.53
CA GLY A 129 -3.95 20.40 -0.37
C GLY A 129 -3.94 19.36 -1.50
N ALA A 130 -5.07 18.72 -1.78
CA ALA A 130 -5.20 17.73 -2.86
C ALA A 130 -4.76 18.27 -4.23
N GLU A 131 -5.12 19.52 -4.56
CA GLU A 131 -4.79 20.14 -5.85
C GLU A 131 -3.30 20.11 -6.16
N GLU A 132 -2.47 20.42 -5.17
CA GLU A 132 -1.01 20.41 -5.36
C GLU A 132 -0.48 19.00 -5.56
N ILE A 133 -0.96 18.03 -4.79
CA ILE A 133 -0.58 16.61 -4.95
C ILE A 133 -1.02 16.09 -6.31
N ILE A 134 -2.25 16.38 -6.74
CA ILE A 134 -2.79 16.02 -8.05
C ILE A 134 -1.93 16.62 -9.16
N ARG A 135 -1.58 17.90 -9.07
CA ARG A 135 -0.75 18.60 -10.04
C ARG A 135 0.63 17.95 -10.16
N GLN A 136 1.31 17.71 -9.03
CA GLN A 136 2.63 17.12 -8.97
C GLN A 136 2.64 15.69 -9.52
N LYS A 137 1.69 14.86 -9.09
CA LYS A 137 1.53 13.48 -9.52
C LYS A 137 1.26 13.40 -11.03
N LYS A 138 0.35 14.23 -11.55
CA LYS A 138 0.08 14.34 -12.99
C LYS A 138 1.35 14.70 -13.77
N GLU A 139 2.12 15.69 -13.31
CA GLU A 139 3.35 16.11 -13.97
C GLU A 139 4.36 14.97 -14.10
N ILE A 140 4.58 14.22 -13.02
CA ILE A 140 5.51 13.09 -13.00
C ILE A 140 5.01 11.96 -13.92
N ILE A 141 3.74 11.58 -13.82
CA ILE A 141 3.16 10.49 -14.62
C ILE A 141 3.24 10.81 -16.12
N MET A 142 2.91 12.04 -16.51
CA MET A 142 2.97 12.46 -17.91
C MET A 142 4.38 12.40 -18.47
N LYS A 143 5.41 12.76 -17.68
CA LYS A 143 6.82 12.81 -18.10
C LYS A 143 7.56 11.48 -17.94
N ALA A 144 7.07 10.54 -17.12
CA ALA A 144 7.70 9.24 -16.93
C ALA A 144 7.85 8.48 -18.25
N ASN A 145 8.91 7.72 -18.43
CA ASN A 145 9.08 6.81 -19.55
C ASN A 145 8.07 5.66 -19.45
N ARG A 146 7.96 5.06 -18.27
CA ARG A 146 6.96 4.04 -17.98
C ARG A 146 6.32 4.28 -16.61
N VAL A 147 5.11 3.76 -16.44
CA VAL A 147 4.32 3.88 -15.23
C VAL A 147 4.00 2.47 -14.72
N ILE A 148 4.25 2.21 -13.46
CA ILE A 148 3.79 1.00 -12.78
C ILE A 148 2.50 1.34 -12.06
N ALA A 149 1.40 0.67 -12.41
CA ALA A 149 0.15 0.69 -11.65
C ALA A 149 0.10 -0.56 -10.77
N ILE A 150 -0.37 -0.42 -9.53
CA ILE A 150 -0.37 -1.54 -8.58
C ILE A 150 -1.57 -2.49 -8.71
N SER A 151 -2.53 -2.15 -9.59
CA SER A 151 -3.68 -2.98 -9.96
C SER A 151 -4.22 -2.55 -11.33
N GLU A 152 -5.02 -3.40 -11.97
CA GLU A 152 -5.74 -3.04 -13.21
C GLU A 152 -6.72 -1.91 -12.94
N TYR A 153 -7.32 -1.89 -11.75
CA TYR A 153 -8.19 -0.77 -11.35
C TYR A 153 -7.42 0.56 -11.29
N THR A 154 -6.23 0.59 -10.67
CA THR A 154 -5.37 1.78 -10.66
C THR A 154 -4.96 2.17 -12.08
N LYS A 155 -4.62 1.21 -12.94
CA LYS A 155 -4.34 1.47 -14.37
C LYS A 155 -5.52 2.11 -15.07
N LYS A 156 -6.72 1.59 -14.86
CA LYS A 156 -7.96 2.15 -15.41
C LYS A 156 -8.16 3.60 -14.96
N ASP A 157 -7.99 3.88 -13.66
CA ASP A 157 -8.10 5.24 -13.12
C ASP A 157 -7.10 6.20 -13.76
N ILE A 158 -5.83 5.79 -13.89
CA ILE A 158 -4.79 6.61 -14.54
C ILE A 158 -5.20 6.94 -15.98
N ILE A 159 -5.67 5.95 -16.75
CA ILE A 159 -6.10 6.15 -18.13
C ILE A 159 -7.32 7.08 -18.21
N GLU A 160 -8.33 6.86 -17.37
CA GLU A 160 -9.55 7.66 -17.36
C GLU A 160 -9.29 9.12 -16.98
N ILE A 161 -8.46 9.36 -15.99
CA ILE A 161 -8.23 10.69 -15.41
C ILE A 161 -7.19 11.46 -16.23
N LEU A 162 -6.09 10.82 -16.61
CA LEU A 162 -4.97 11.51 -17.26
C LEU A 162 -4.93 11.37 -18.79
N LYS A 163 -5.75 10.48 -19.36
CA LYS A 163 -5.82 10.25 -20.83
C LYS A 163 -4.49 9.89 -21.46
N ILE A 164 -3.65 9.13 -20.74
CA ILE A 164 -2.35 8.67 -21.26
C ILE A 164 -2.48 7.34 -22.02
N ASN A 165 -1.47 7.04 -22.86
CA ASN A 165 -1.43 5.78 -23.61
C ASN A 165 -1.37 4.57 -22.64
N PRO A 166 -2.31 3.62 -22.72
CA PRO A 166 -2.31 2.40 -21.89
C PRO A 166 -1.04 1.55 -21.98
N GLU A 167 -0.35 1.56 -23.13
CA GLU A 167 0.90 0.82 -23.37
C GLU A 167 2.07 1.33 -22.51
N LYS A 168 1.98 2.57 -22.02
CA LYS A 168 2.94 3.16 -21.10
C LYS A 168 2.84 2.59 -19.69
N ILE A 169 1.74 1.87 -19.37
CA ILE A 169 1.41 1.44 -18.02
C ILE A 169 1.54 -0.08 -17.89
N ASP A 170 2.45 -0.54 -17.06
CA ASP A 170 2.57 -1.93 -16.64
C ASP A 170 1.84 -2.13 -15.30
N VAL A 171 1.12 -3.25 -15.15
CA VAL A 171 0.47 -3.58 -13.88
C VAL A 171 1.35 -4.56 -13.13
N ILE A 172 1.69 -4.22 -11.88
CA ILE A 172 2.51 -5.07 -11.00
C ILE A 172 1.85 -5.16 -9.64
N TYR A 173 1.38 -6.35 -9.30
CA TYR A 173 0.73 -6.63 -8.04
C TYR A 173 1.70 -6.71 -6.86
N HIS A 174 1.20 -6.44 -5.68
CA HIS A 174 1.96 -6.58 -4.43
C HIS A 174 2.04 -8.03 -3.95
N GLY A 175 2.86 -8.26 -2.94
CA GLY A 175 2.91 -9.47 -2.14
C GLY A 175 2.61 -9.21 -0.68
N THR A 176 2.82 -10.22 0.15
CA THR A 176 2.85 -10.09 1.61
C THR A 176 4.00 -10.90 2.20
N SER A 177 4.55 -10.42 3.31
CA SER A 177 5.60 -11.10 4.07
C SER A 177 5.04 -11.75 5.35
N LEU A 178 3.74 -11.56 5.65
CA LEU A 178 3.10 -12.19 6.79
C LEU A 178 2.94 -13.70 6.60
N ARG A 179 2.84 -14.42 7.71
CA ARG A 179 2.56 -15.86 7.79
C ARG A 179 1.61 -16.10 8.96
N ALA A 180 0.84 -17.18 8.90
CA ALA A 180 0.01 -17.59 10.01
C ALA A 180 0.83 -17.77 11.29
N SER A 181 0.29 -17.34 12.42
CA SER A 181 0.89 -17.48 13.73
C SER A 181 0.02 -18.39 14.62
N GLN A 182 0.67 -19.17 15.47
CA GLN A 182 0.03 -19.91 16.55
C GLN A 182 0.33 -19.29 17.92
N GLU A 183 0.95 -18.12 17.94
CA GLU A 183 1.23 -17.40 19.17
C GLU A 183 -0.05 -16.86 19.80
N HIS A 184 -0.05 -16.75 21.14
CA HIS A 184 -1.13 -16.21 21.95
C HIS A 184 -0.61 -15.16 22.95
N ASN A 185 0.24 -14.26 22.45
CA ASN A 185 0.87 -13.22 23.26
C ASN A 185 -0.04 -12.00 23.46
N LEU A 186 -1.01 -11.82 22.57
CA LEU A 186 -1.93 -10.70 22.62
C LEU A 186 -3.14 -11.01 23.51
N SER A 187 -3.49 -10.07 24.38
CA SER A 187 -4.76 -10.11 25.12
C SER A 187 -5.91 -9.72 24.20
N LEU A 188 -6.48 -10.69 23.49
CA LEU A 188 -7.57 -10.50 22.51
C LEU A 188 -8.86 -11.16 23.02
N PRO A 189 -10.05 -10.65 22.61
CA PRO A 189 -11.30 -11.38 22.82
C PRO A 189 -11.27 -12.75 22.16
N GLU A 190 -12.00 -13.71 22.70
CA GLU A 190 -12.09 -15.06 22.13
C GLU A 190 -12.70 -15.06 20.72
N LYS A 191 -13.74 -14.25 20.52
CA LYS A 191 -14.45 -14.13 19.22
C LYS A 191 -14.48 -12.67 18.77
N TYR A 192 -13.84 -12.38 17.66
CA TYR A 192 -13.84 -11.03 17.11
C TYR A 192 -13.79 -11.01 15.58
N ILE A 193 -14.33 -9.94 15.02
CA ILE A 193 -14.05 -9.50 13.67
C ILE A 193 -12.99 -8.40 13.72
N LEU A 194 -12.19 -8.30 12.66
CA LEU A 194 -11.01 -7.43 12.62
C LEU A 194 -11.18 -6.33 11.58
N PHE A 195 -10.81 -5.10 11.95
CA PHE A 195 -10.58 -3.97 11.04
C PHE A 195 -9.13 -3.53 11.17
N VAL A 196 -8.43 -3.34 10.03
CA VAL A 196 -7.00 -2.96 10.00
C VAL A 196 -6.80 -1.66 9.23
N GLY A 197 -6.08 -0.73 9.85
CA GLY A 197 -5.63 0.52 9.24
C GLY A 197 -6.17 1.78 9.91
N ASP A 198 -5.83 2.92 9.31
CA ASP A 198 -6.38 4.21 9.71
C ASP A 198 -7.88 4.29 9.37
N ARG A 199 -8.64 5.07 10.14
CA ARG A 199 -10.09 5.22 10.01
C ARG A 199 -10.46 6.53 9.30
N THR A 200 -9.79 6.82 8.19
CA THR A 200 -10.13 7.93 7.30
C THR A 200 -11.48 7.68 6.62
N PHE A 201 -12.13 8.74 6.10
CA PHE A 201 -13.48 8.65 5.54
C PHE A 201 -13.64 7.53 4.50
N TYR A 202 -12.68 7.35 3.59
CA TYR A 202 -12.75 6.34 2.52
C TYR A 202 -12.60 4.90 3.02
N LYS A 203 -12.08 4.71 4.24
CA LYS A 203 -12.02 3.40 4.91
C LYS A 203 -13.37 2.96 5.46
N ASN A 204 -14.37 3.85 5.45
CA ASN A 204 -15.77 3.54 5.75
C ASN A 204 -16.01 2.90 7.14
N PHE A 205 -15.21 3.32 8.10
CA PHE A 205 -15.28 2.75 9.45
C PHE A 205 -16.61 3.08 10.15
N GLN A 206 -17.21 4.23 9.87
CA GLN A 206 -18.48 4.65 10.47
C GLN A 206 -19.62 3.70 10.13
N LEU A 207 -19.78 3.33 8.84
CA LEU A 207 -20.80 2.37 8.43
C LEU A 207 -20.52 0.97 8.98
N LEU A 208 -19.23 0.61 9.15
CA LEU A 208 -18.87 -0.66 9.81
C LEU A 208 -19.34 -0.68 11.27
N LEU A 209 -19.22 0.43 12.03
CA LEU A 209 -19.72 0.50 13.40
C LEU A 209 -21.25 0.30 13.45
N GLU A 210 -21.98 0.92 12.54
CA GLU A 210 -23.44 0.76 12.45
C GLU A 210 -23.83 -0.67 12.07
N ALA A 211 -23.16 -1.26 11.09
CA ALA A 211 -23.37 -2.65 10.70
C ALA A 211 -23.01 -3.62 11.85
N PHE A 212 -21.91 -3.36 12.56
CA PHE A 212 -21.51 -4.16 13.69
C PHE A 212 -22.52 -4.08 14.83
N SER A 213 -23.17 -2.95 15.08
CA SER A 213 -24.22 -2.82 16.08
C SER A 213 -25.41 -3.75 15.80
N ILE A 214 -25.79 -3.93 14.53
CA ILE A 214 -26.83 -4.87 14.12
C ILE A 214 -26.40 -6.32 14.36
N VAL A 215 -25.17 -6.66 13.98
CA VAL A 215 -24.61 -7.98 14.18
C VAL A 215 -24.49 -8.32 15.67
N HIS A 216 -24.04 -7.36 16.49
CA HIS A 216 -23.85 -7.51 17.91
C HIS A 216 -25.18 -7.76 18.67
N GLN A 217 -26.29 -7.17 18.24
CA GLN A 217 -27.63 -7.45 18.85
C GLN A 217 -27.97 -8.96 18.85
N LYS A 218 -27.50 -9.68 17.84
CA LYS A 218 -27.72 -11.14 17.70
C LYS A 218 -26.56 -11.98 18.25
N ASN A 219 -25.38 -11.37 18.43
CA ASN A 219 -24.12 -12.05 18.81
C ASN A 219 -23.39 -11.25 19.88
N GLN A 220 -23.93 -11.21 21.10
CA GLN A 220 -23.44 -10.35 22.20
C GLN A 220 -22.00 -10.65 22.66
N TYR A 221 -21.47 -11.84 22.35
CA TYR A 221 -20.08 -12.23 22.68
C TYR A 221 -19.09 -11.87 21.55
N LEU A 222 -19.57 -11.34 20.42
CA LEU A 222 -18.70 -10.92 19.34
C LEU A 222 -18.10 -9.55 19.64
N HIS A 223 -16.83 -9.39 19.35
CA HIS A 223 -16.13 -8.12 19.46
C HIS A 223 -15.72 -7.59 18.09
N LEU A 224 -15.59 -6.27 17.97
CA LEU A 224 -14.90 -5.59 16.88
C LEU A 224 -13.53 -5.13 17.39
N VAL A 225 -12.47 -5.68 16.84
CA VAL A 225 -11.09 -5.27 17.14
C VAL A 225 -10.56 -4.43 16.01
N CYS A 226 -10.02 -3.27 16.33
CA CYS A 226 -9.51 -2.30 15.36
C CYS A 226 -8.05 -1.99 15.63
N THR A 227 -7.25 -1.86 14.57
CA THR A 227 -5.89 -1.30 14.67
C THR A 227 -5.88 0.20 14.34
N GLY A 228 -4.69 0.78 14.29
CA GLY A 228 -4.49 2.18 13.95
C GLY A 228 -4.44 3.10 15.18
N LYS A 229 -4.70 4.38 14.98
CA LYS A 229 -4.65 5.39 16.06
C LYS A 229 -5.74 5.13 17.12
N PRO A 230 -5.61 5.67 18.35
CA PRO A 230 -6.71 5.70 19.31
C PRO A 230 -8.00 6.24 18.70
N PHE A 231 -9.15 5.82 19.21
CA PHE A 231 -10.42 6.39 18.76
C PHE A 231 -10.48 7.90 19.01
N SER A 232 -11.01 8.64 18.04
CA SER A 232 -11.34 10.06 18.21
C SER A 232 -12.58 10.23 19.08
N ASP A 233 -12.80 11.45 19.58
CA ASP A 233 -14.00 11.76 20.39
C ASP A 233 -15.29 11.50 19.62
N SER A 234 -15.32 11.79 18.31
CA SER A 234 -16.47 11.50 17.45
C SER A 234 -16.71 10.00 17.28
N GLU A 235 -15.65 9.19 17.14
CA GLU A 235 -15.78 7.74 17.08
C GLU A 235 -16.25 7.15 18.42
N LEU A 236 -15.72 7.63 19.55
CA LEU A 236 -16.16 7.23 20.87
C LEU A 236 -17.64 7.56 21.13
N GLN A 237 -18.08 8.75 20.69
CA GLN A 237 -19.49 9.14 20.78
C GLN A 237 -20.39 8.23 19.94
N GLN A 238 -19.99 7.90 18.70
CA GLN A 238 -20.74 6.99 17.84
C GLN A 238 -20.82 5.58 18.45
N ILE A 239 -19.69 5.03 18.93
CA ILE A 239 -19.60 3.75 19.60
C ILE A 239 -20.54 3.69 20.83
N SER A 240 -20.58 4.77 21.61
CA SER A 240 -21.46 4.90 22.76
C SER A 240 -22.95 4.94 22.37
N ASN A 241 -23.29 5.75 21.36
CA ASN A 241 -24.66 5.89 20.85
C ASN A 241 -25.21 4.55 20.29
N LEU A 242 -24.33 3.77 19.64
CA LEU A 242 -24.65 2.44 19.13
C LEU A 242 -24.68 1.34 20.20
N LYS A 243 -24.33 1.66 21.45
CA LYS A 243 -24.29 0.72 22.61
C LYS A 243 -23.37 -0.50 22.39
N ILE A 244 -22.25 -0.28 21.73
CA ILE A 244 -21.24 -1.33 21.43
C ILE A 244 -19.89 -1.07 22.12
N ALA A 245 -19.83 -0.15 23.08
CA ALA A 245 -18.58 0.26 23.73
C ALA A 245 -17.83 -0.89 24.43
N SER A 246 -18.55 -1.81 25.07
CA SER A 246 -17.95 -2.99 25.73
C SER A 246 -17.35 -3.99 24.72
N ASN A 247 -17.79 -3.96 23.48
CA ASN A 247 -17.44 -4.94 22.44
C ASN A 247 -16.65 -4.33 21.27
N THR A 248 -16.26 -3.05 21.35
CA THR A 248 -15.42 -2.40 20.37
C THR A 248 -14.09 -2.00 21.00
N ARG A 249 -12.99 -2.53 20.50
CA ARG A 249 -11.67 -2.33 21.07
C ARG A 249 -10.65 -1.90 20.04
N GLN A 250 -9.95 -0.79 20.30
CA GLN A 250 -8.77 -0.40 19.55
C GLN A 250 -7.52 -0.96 20.21
N ILE A 251 -6.60 -1.48 19.42
CA ILE A 251 -5.31 -1.97 19.88
C ILE A 251 -4.18 -1.36 19.07
N THR A 252 -3.09 -1.03 19.73
CA THR A 252 -1.84 -0.62 19.09
C THR A 252 -0.89 -1.80 19.12
N ILE A 253 -0.48 -2.26 17.95
CA ILE A 253 0.40 -3.41 17.79
C ILE A 253 1.54 -3.08 16.86
N ASN A 254 2.58 -3.88 16.91
CA ASN A 254 3.68 -3.83 15.96
C ASN A 254 3.47 -4.86 14.82
N ASP A 255 4.30 -4.80 13.77
CA ASP A 255 4.18 -5.69 12.62
C ASP A 255 4.32 -7.18 12.97
N LYS A 256 5.04 -7.52 14.05
CA LYS A 256 5.21 -8.91 14.48
C LYS A 256 3.93 -9.51 15.01
N ASP A 257 3.11 -8.68 15.68
CA ASP A 257 1.87 -9.10 16.28
C ASP A 257 0.70 -9.17 15.29
N MET A 258 0.88 -8.57 14.09
CA MET A 258 -0.15 -8.60 13.03
C MET A 258 -0.54 -10.02 12.62
N SER A 259 0.43 -10.93 12.55
CA SER A 259 0.17 -12.34 12.21
C SER A 259 -0.76 -13.03 13.22
N GLU A 260 -0.54 -12.81 14.51
CA GLU A 260 -1.42 -13.35 15.57
C GLU A 260 -2.83 -12.73 15.47
N LEU A 261 -2.88 -11.41 15.26
CA LEU A 261 -4.15 -10.69 15.17
C LEU A 261 -5.03 -11.19 14.03
N TYR A 262 -4.47 -11.40 12.83
CA TYR A 262 -5.22 -11.98 11.72
C TYR A 262 -5.56 -13.46 11.97
N SER A 263 -4.60 -14.27 12.46
CA SER A 263 -4.80 -15.72 12.60
C SER A 263 -5.89 -16.11 13.59
N ARG A 264 -6.18 -15.25 14.57
CA ARG A 264 -7.22 -15.48 15.60
C ARG A 264 -8.54 -14.81 15.29
N ALA A 265 -8.62 -13.96 14.25
CA ALA A 265 -9.85 -13.30 13.85
C ALA A 265 -10.82 -14.27 13.17
N LEU A 266 -12.10 -14.20 13.52
CA LEU A 266 -13.16 -14.94 12.81
C LEU A 266 -13.36 -14.45 11.39
N LEU A 267 -13.12 -13.17 11.16
CA LEU A 267 -13.32 -12.49 9.88
C LEU A 267 -12.56 -11.18 9.85
N PHE A 268 -11.81 -10.91 8.79
CA PHE A 268 -11.32 -9.58 8.48
C PHE A 268 -12.35 -8.83 7.62
N VAL A 269 -12.75 -7.64 8.06
CA VAL A 269 -13.74 -6.80 7.35
C VAL A 269 -13.03 -5.58 6.79
N PHE A 270 -13.14 -5.37 5.48
CA PHE A 270 -12.47 -4.27 4.78
C PHE A 270 -13.50 -3.45 3.98
N PRO A 271 -14.17 -2.48 4.63
CA PRO A 271 -15.33 -1.80 4.08
C PRO A 271 -15.01 -0.58 3.21
N SER A 272 -13.76 -0.37 2.83
CA SER A 272 -13.30 0.81 2.12
C SER A 272 -14.10 1.10 0.84
N TYR A 273 -14.42 2.37 0.60
CA TYR A 273 -15.00 2.83 -0.66
C TYR A 273 -13.98 2.82 -1.80
N TYR A 274 -12.71 3.04 -1.46
CA TYR A 274 -11.65 3.14 -2.44
C TYR A 274 -10.32 2.60 -1.90
N GLU A 275 -9.63 1.79 -2.70
CA GLU A 275 -8.27 1.31 -2.49
C GLU A 275 -7.56 1.14 -3.83
N GLY A 276 -6.24 1.33 -3.82
CA GLY A 276 -5.43 1.05 -4.99
C GLY A 276 -5.09 -0.44 -5.15
N PHE A 277 -4.98 -1.21 -4.02
CA PHE A 277 -4.67 -2.64 -4.03
C PHE A 277 -5.32 -3.42 -2.88
N GLY A 278 -5.03 -3.03 -1.62
CA GLY A 278 -5.53 -3.77 -0.46
C GLY A 278 -4.56 -4.86 0.03
N ILE A 279 -3.31 -4.51 0.35
CA ILE A 279 -2.33 -5.43 0.98
C ILE A 279 -2.95 -6.23 2.16
N PRO A 280 -3.79 -5.64 3.05
CA PRO A 280 -4.48 -6.35 4.12
C PRO A 280 -5.25 -7.60 3.70
N ILE A 281 -5.73 -7.69 2.45
CA ILE A 281 -6.38 -8.91 1.91
C ILE A 281 -5.37 -10.05 1.85
N LEU A 282 -4.19 -9.79 1.30
CA LEU A 282 -3.13 -10.80 1.20
C LEU A 282 -2.58 -11.19 2.59
N GLU A 283 -2.54 -10.24 3.52
CA GLU A 283 -2.15 -10.48 4.91
C GLU A 283 -3.13 -11.41 5.60
N ALA A 284 -4.43 -11.17 5.44
CA ALA A 284 -5.48 -12.03 5.94
C ALA A 284 -5.37 -13.45 5.36
N TYR A 285 -5.20 -13.59 4.04
CA TYR A 285 -5.00 -14.90 3.40
C TYR A 285 -3.77 -15.64 3.93
N ALA A 286 -2.64 -14.95 4.07
CA ALA A 286 -1.41 -15.52 4.60
C ALA A 286 -1.54 -16.00 6.05
N CYS A 287 -2.49 -15.43 6.79
CA CYS A 287 -2.80 -15.77 8.18
C CYS A 287 -4.05 -16.65 8.35
N ASN A 288 -4.58 -17.25 7.27
CA ASN A 288 -5.78 -18.10 7.30
C ASN A 288 -7.03 -17.38 7.83
N CYS A 289 -7.13 -16.07 7.64
CA CYS A 289 -8.28 -15.27 8.03
C CYS A 289 -9.23 -15.09 6.83
N PRO A 290 -10.51 -15.48 6.92
CA PRO A 290 -11.46 -15.20 5.86
C PRO A 290 -11.73 -13.69 5.77
N VAL A 291 -12.13 -13.21 4.59
CA VAL A 291 -12.31 -11.78 4.33
C VAL A 291 -13.73 -11.44 3.87
N ALA A 292 -14.27 -10.35 4.41
CA ALA A 292 -15.46 -9.67 3.92
C ALA A 292 -15.07 -8.29 3.38
N LEU A 293 -15.37 -8.01 2.13
CA LEU A 293 -14.82 -6.91 1.35
C LEU A 293 -15.92 -6.09 0.69
N SER A 294 -15.69 -4.80 0.55
CA SER A 294 -16.47 -3.97 -0.36
C SER A 294 -16.44 -4.53 -1.77
N ASN A 295 -17.58 -4.57 -2.45
CA ASN A 295 -17.64 -4.84 -3.88
C ASN A 295 -17.29 -3.57 -4.68
N ALA A 296 -16.07 -3.07 -4.48
CA ALA A 296 -15.62 -1.79 -5.02
C ALA A 296 -14.15 -1.84 -5.43
N THR A 297 -13.78 -0.98 -6.37
CA THR A 297 -12.41 -0.72 -6.82
C THR A 297 -11.62 -1.99 -7.16
N CYS A 298 -10.42 -2.15 -6.60
CA CYS A 298 -9.54 -3.28 -6.87
C CYS A 298 -9.92 -4.58 -6.12
N PHE A 299 -10.85 -4.55 -5.17
CA PHE A 299 -11.12 -5.71 -4.32
C PHE A 299 -11.60 -6.96 -5.07
N PRO A 300 -12.57 -6.87 -6.02
CA PRO A 300 -12.95 -8.02 -6.84
C PRO A 300 -11.80 -8.59 -7.67
N GLU A 301 -10.93 -7.70 -8.17
CA GLU A 301 -9.72 -8.08 -8.92
C GLU A 301 -8.73 -8.85 -8.03
N ILE A 302 -8.46 -8.34 -6.82
CA ILE A 302 -7.46 -8.92 -5.92
C ILE A 302 -7.98 -10.20 -5.27
N ALA A 303 -9.20 -10.19 -4.76
CA ALA A 303 -9.75 -11.32 -4.02
C ALA A 303 -10.36 -12.41 -4.91
N GLY A 304 -10.90 -12.08 -6.07
CA GLY A 304 -11.59 -13.05 -6.92
C GLY A 304 -12.73 -13.74 -6.16
N ASN A 305 -12.76 -15.06 -6.18
CA ASN A 305 -13.75 -15.88 -5.46
C ASN A 305 -13.38 -16.14 -3.98
N ALA A 306 -12.29 -15.60 -3.49
CA ALA A 306 -11.83 -15.80 -2.12
C ALA A 306 -12.34 -14.74 -1.13
N GLY A 307 -13.16 -13.79 -1.57
CA GLY A 307 -13.79 -12.78 -0.74
C GLY A 307 -15.31 -12.93 -0.66
N ALA A 308 -15.87 -12.63 0.52
CA ALA A 308 -17.31 -12.39 0.66
C ALA A 308 -17.58 -10.90 0.44
N PHE A 309 -18.33 -10.57 -0.62
CA PHE A 309 -18.51 -9.17 -1.03
C PHE A 309 -19.81 -8.59 -0.51
N PHE A 310 -19.78 -7.29 -0.20
CA PHE A 310 -20.94 -6.50 0.19
C PHE A 310 -20.94 -5.13 -0.51
N ASP A 311 -22.11 -4.51 -0.56
CA ASP A 311 -22.25 -3.10 -0.96
C ASP A 311 -21.74 -2.19 0.18
N PRO A 312 -20.63 -1.43 -0.03
CA PRO A 312 -20.07 -0.55 1.00
C PRO A 312 -20.97 0.63 1.40
N HIS A 313 -22.01 0.93 0.63
CA HIS A 313 -22.97 1.98 0.93
C HIS A 313 -24.20 1.48 1.70
N SER A 314 -24.32 0.16 1.95
CA SER A 314 -25.45 -0.46 2.61
C SER A 314 -25.05 -1.10 3.94
N ILE A 315 -25.46 -0.48 5.05
CA ILE A 315 -25.28 -1.01 6.41
C ILE A 315 -25.80 -2.45 6.50
N THR A 316 -27.00 -2.68 5.94
CA THR A 316 -27.63 -4.01 5.93
C THR A 316 -26.84 -5.02 5.14
N SER A 317 -26.26 -4.64 4.00
CA SER A 317 -25.39 -5.53 3.19
C SER A 317 -24.16 -5.95 3.98
N ILE A 318 -23.48 -4.98 4.62
CA ILE A 318 -22.30 -5.24 5.48
C ILE A 318 -22.69 -6.19 6.62
N ALA A 319 -23.77 -5.86 7.37
CA ALA A 319 -24.22 -6.65 8.53
C ALA A 319 -24.61 -8.09 8.15
N ASN A 320 -25.34 -8.26 7.03
CA ASN A 320 -25.75 -9.57 6.55
C ASN A 320 -24.55 -10.43 6.15
N THR A 321 -23.60 -9.86 5.39
CA THR A 321 -22.38 -10.58 4.98
C THR A 321 -21.57 -11.01 6.21
N ILE A 322 -21.38 -10.12 7.19
CA ILE A 322 -20.69 -10.46 8.44
C ILE A 322 -21.42 -11.60 9.14
N THR A 323 -22.74 -11.47 9.35
CA THR A 323 -23.57 -12.48 10.07
C THR A 323 -23.49 -13.84 9.37
N GLU A 324 -23.59 -13.86 8.07
CA GLU A 324 -23.53 -15.10 7.26
C GLU A 324 -22.18 -15.81 7.43
N ILE A 325 -21.06 -15.09 7.35
CA ILE A 325 -19.74 -15.71 7.44
C ILE A 325 -19.43 -16.17 8.87
N ILE A 326 -19.72 -15.36 9.89
CA ILE A 326 -19.43 -15.75 11.27
C ILE A 326 -20.31 -16.92 11.73
N GLY A 327 -21.52 -17.06 11.18
CA GLY A 327 -22.48 -18.12 11.51
C GLY A 327 -22.22 -19.46 10.81
N ASP A 328 -21.41 -19.52 9.77
CA ASP A 328 -21.15 -20.70 8.94
C ASP A 328 -19.67 -21.07 8.90
N GLU A 329 -19.25 -22.07 9.67
CA GLU A 329 -17.87 -22.55 9.72
C GLU A 329 -17.40 -23.16 8.40
N ASN A 330 -18.28 -23.88 7.68
CA ASN A 330 -17.96 -24.45 6.40
C ASN A 330 -17.68 -23.36 5.36
N LYS A 331 -18.45 -22.26 5.41
CA LYS A 331 -18.24 -21.12 4.55
C LYS A 331 -16.91 -20.41 4.84
N ARG A 332 -16.57 -20.22 6.12
CA ARG A 332 -15.24 -19.69 6.52
C ARG A 332 -14.12 -20.57 6.01
N THR A 333 -14.23 -21.89 6.19
CA THR A 333 -13.21 -22.85 5.73
C THR A 333 -13.02 -22.79 4.21
N LYS A 334 -14.11 -22.69 3.43
CA LYS A 334 -14.02 -22.52 1.98
C LYS A 334 -13.34 -21.21 1.57
N LEU A 335 -13.66 -20.10 2.24
CA LEU A 335 -13.02 -18.81 1.99
C LEU A 335 -11.52 -18.84 2.32
N ILE A 336 -11.12 -19.48 3.42
CA ILE A 336 -9.71 -19.66 3.80
C ILE A 336 -8.97 -20.46 2.72
N GLN A 337 -9.52 -21.58 2.27
CA GLN A 337 -8.92 -22.40 1.23
C GLN A 337 -8.78 -21.63 -0.10
N ALA A 338 -9.84 -20.94 -0.52
CA ALA A 338 -9.80 -20.09 -1.70
C ALA A 338 -8.77 -18.94 -1.55
N GLY A 339 -8.66 -18.35 -0.36
CA GLY A 339 -7.67 -17.32 -0.06
C GLY A 339 -6.23 -17.81 -0.16
N GLN A 340 -5.95 -19.02 0.32
CA GLN A 340 -4.63 -19.64 0.20
C GLN A 340 -4.26 -19.92 -1.27
N GLU A 341 -5.20 -20.40 -2.08
CA GLU A 341 -4.97 -20.58 -3.52
C GLU A 341 -4.75 -19.23 -4.23
N ARG A 342 -5.56 -18.24 -3.87
CA ARG A 342 -5.46 -16.89 -4.45
C ARG A 342 -4.12 -16.24 -4.11
N LEU A 343 -3.61 -16.44 -2.90
CA LEU A 343 -2.32 -15.89 -2.43
C LEU A 343 -1.13 -16.35 -3.28
N LYS A 344 -1.18 -17.53 -3.89
CA LYS A 344 -0.10 -18.05 -4.75
C LYS A 344 0.18 -17.16 -5.98
N LEU A 345 -0.77 -16.32 -6.37
CA LEU A 345 -0.62 -15.38 -7.48
C LEU A 345 0.22 -14.14 -7.12
N TYR A 346 0.43 -13.90 -5.82
CA TYR A 346 0.98 -12.67 -5.27
C TYR A 346 2.25 -12.95 -4.45
N SER A 347 3.36 -12.36 -4.83
CA SER A 347 4.58 -12.40 -4.03
C SER A 347 5.47 -11.19 -4.32
N TRP A 348 6.24 -10.78 -3.34
CA TRP A 348 7.20 -9.69 -3.51
C TRP A 348 8.32 -10.06 -4.47
N GLU A 349 8.70 -11.36 -4.55
CA GLU A 349 9.68 -11.87 -5.50
C GLU A 349 9.20 -11.73 -6.96
N LYS A 350 7.92 -12.03 -7.20
CA LYS A 350 7.29 -11.82 -8.51
C LYS A 350 7.23 -10.33 -8.84
N ALA A 351 6.76 -9.51 -7.90
CA ALA A 351 6.67 -8.07 -8.07
C ALA A 351 8.04 -7.43 -8.39
N ALA A 352 9.11 -7.85 -7.71
CA ALA A 352 10.46 -7.37 -7.98
C ALA A 352 10.93 -7.76 -9.40
N ARG A 353 10.75 -9.02 -9.83
CA ARG A 353 11.10 -9.45 -11.20
C ARG A 353 10.31 -8.69 -12.28
N GLU A 354 9.01 -8.48 -12.06
CA GLU A 354 8.18 -7.71 -12.98
C GLU A 354 8.63 -6.23 -13.04
N THR A 355 9.04 -5.66 -11.90
CA THR A 355 9.64 -4.31 -11.85
C THR A 355 10.95 -4.25 -12.62
N GLU A 356 11.82 -5.26 -12.52
CA GLU A 356 13.06 -5.37 -13.30
C GLU A 356 12.77 -5.42 -14.82
N ASN A 357 11.73 -6.14 -15.24
CA ASN A 357 11.29 -6.16 -16.64
C ASN A 357 10.85 -4.77 -17.12
N VAL A 358 10.19 -3.99 -16.28
CA VAL A 358 9.83 -2.59 -16.63
C VAL A 358 11.08 -1.74 -16.80
N TYR A 359 12.10 -1.92 -15.97
CA TYR A 359 13.38 -1.20 -16.14
C TYR A 359 14.07 -1.58 -17.45
N LEU A 360 14.10 -2.86 -17.82
CA LEU A 360 14.67 -3.29 -19.10
C LEU A 360 13.93 -2.68 -20.29
N LYS A 361 12.59 -2.74 -20.30
CA LYS A 361 11.76 -2.09 -21.33
C LYS A 361 12.06 -0.58 -21.42
N THR A 362 12.19 0.07 -20.27
CA THR A 362 12.48 1.51 -20.20
C THR A 362 13.80 1.85 -20.88
N LEU A 363 14.85 1.06 -20.66
CA LEU A 363 16.15 1.27 -21.32
C LEU A 363 16.09 1.01 -22.83
N GLU A 364 15.42 -0.05 -23.26
CA GLU A 364 15.26 -0.38 -24.68
C GLU A 364 14.52 0.72 -25.45
N GLU A 365 13.42 1.22 -24.89
CA GLU A 365 12.64 2.30 -25.48
C GLU A 365 13.44 3.60 -25.51
N HIS A 366 14.15 3.92 -24.44
CA HIS A 366 14.99 5.10 -24.34
C HIS A 366 16.14 5.08 -25.35
N ALA A 367 16.80 3.93 -25.52
CA ALA A 367 17.89 3.74 -26.48
C ALA A 367 17.40 3.94 -27.94
N LYS A 368 16.20 3.45 -28.29
CA LYS A 368 15.58 3.66 -29.60
C LYS A 368 15.32 5.13 -29.90
N LEU A 369 14.86 5.89 -28.89
CA LEU A 369 14.59 7.33 -29.03
C LEU A 369 15.88 8.16 -29.11
N SER A 370 16.98 7.69 -28.53
CA SER A 370 18.28 8.39 -28.50
C SER A 370 19.17 8.07 -29.68
N SER A 371 18.83 7.07 -30.52
CA SER A 371 19.56 6.72 -31.73
C SER A 371 19.13 7.68 -32.87
N PRO A 372 20.02 8.51 -33.45
CA PRO A 372 19.66 9.39 -34.56
C PRO A 372 19.24 8.54 -35.76
N GLY A 373 18.05 8.81 -36.25
CA GLY A 373 17.27 8.16 -37.28
C GLY A 373 18.01 7.41 -38.37
N LYS A 374 17.62 6.16 -38.57
CA LYS A 374 17.46 5.62 -39.89
C LYS A 374 16.03 5.99 -40.34
N THR A 375 15.90 7.05 -41.12
CA THR A 375 14.70 7.31 -41.91
C THR A 375 14.46 6.09 -42.79
N PRO A 376 13.25 5.51 -42.81
CA PRO A 376 12.96 4.52 -43.85
C PRO A 376 12.99 5.19 -45.20
N VAL A 377 13.78 4.65 -46.08
CA VAL A 377 13.78 4.96 -47.55
C VAL A 377 12.54 4.36 -48.17
#